data_4dbbce99376349864e48617d759fcb49
#
_entry.id   4dbbce99376349864e48617d759fcb49
#
_cell.length_a   1.000
_cell.length_b   1.000
_cell.length_c   1.000
_cell.angle_alpha   90.00
_cell.angle_beta   90.00
_cell.angle_gamma   90.00
#
_symmetry.space_group_name_H-M   'P 1'
#
loop_
_entity.id
_entity.type
_entity.pdbx_description
1 polymer ?
#
loop_
_entity_poly.entity_id
_entity_poly.type
_entity_poly.pdbx_seq_one_letter_code
_entity_poly.pdbx_strand_id
1 'polypeptide(L)'
;MNQHEFEAALKAENYPETVNISKEVGYQMHEHAHAFDAYALILQGDITLTVDGVATTYKAGETFRLAAYTPHEESAIPHGVNYLVGRRRESTLPTLPT
;
A
#
# COMPACT_ATOMS: atom_id res chain seq x y z
N MET A 1 10.91 -7.38 6.97
CA MET A 1 10.43 -8.46 6.08
C MET A 1 11.14 -8.34 4.75
N ASN A 2 11.59 -9.44 4.19
CA ASN A 2 12.18 -9.40 2.85
C ASN A 2 11.13 -9.71 1.79
N GLN A 3 11.49 -9.55 0.52
CA GLN A 3 10.55 -9.72 -0.57
C GLN A 3 9.96 -11.13 -0.64
N HIS A 4 10.80 -12.14 -0.40
CA HIS A 4 10.35 -13.52 -0.44
C HIS A 4 9.28 -13.80 0.62
N GLU A 5 9.54 -13.34 1.85
CA GLU A 5 8.58 -13.47 2.94
C GLU A 5 7.29 -12.73 2.65
N PHE A 6 7.41 -11.54 2.06
CA PHE A 6 6.26 -10.72 1.74
C PHE A 6 5.39 -11.39 0.67
N GLU A 7 6.01 -11.94 -0.38
CA GLU A 7 5.26 -12.64 -1.43
C GLU A 7 4.53 -13.85 -0.89
N ALA A 8 5.16 -14.57 0.05
CA ALA A 8 4.50 -15.70 0.70
C ALA A 8 3.30 -15.24 1.54
N ALA A 9 3.44 -14.10 2.22
CA ALA A 9 2.34 -13.53 3.01
C ALA A 9 1.18 -13.09 2.12
N LEU A 10 1.47 -12.48 0.97
CA LEU A 10 0.43 -12.10 0.04
C LEU A 10 -0.36 -13.31 -0.45
N LYS A 11 0.34 -14.38 -0.76
CA LYS A 11 -0.30 -15.59 -1.22
C LYS A 11 -1.17 -16.22 -0.12
N ALA A 12 -0.65 -16.26 1.10
CA ALA A 12 -1.36 -16.81 2.24
C ALA A 12 -2.64 -16.03 2.57
N GLU A 13 -2.62 -14.73 2.31
CA GLU A 13 -3.76 -13.86 2.58
C GLU A 13 -4.63 -13.59 1.36
N ASN A 14 -4.41 -14.33 0.27
CA ASN A 14 -5.24 -14.27 -0.93
C ASN A 14 -5.24 -12.89 -1.60
N TYR A 15 -4.05 -12.31 -1.77
CA TYR A 15 -3.89 -11.11 -2.58
C TYR A 15 -3.59 -11.54 -4.02
N PRO A 16 -4.55 -11.40 -4.93
CA PRO A 16 -4.39 -11.92 -6.30
C PRO A 16 -3.52 -11.07 -7.20
N GLU A 17 -3.32 -9.82 -6.83
CA GLU A 17 -2.62 -8.87 -7.69
C GLU A 17 -1.46 -8.24 -6.93
N THR A 18 -0.29 -8.18 -7.56
CA THR A 18 0.89 -7.53 -7.00
C THR A 18 1.44 -6.56 -8.04
N VAL A 19 1.69 -5.33 -7.61
CA VAL A 19 2.17 -4.26 -8.48
C VAL A 19 3.43 -3.66 -7.86
N ASN A 20 4.41 -3.33 -8.70
CA ASN A 20 5.60 -2.58 -8.27
C ASN A 20 5.35 -1.10 -8.56
N ILE A 21 5.46 -0.28 -7.54
CA ILE A 21 5.19 1.15 -7.63
C ILE A 21 6.47 1.92 -7.35
N SER A 22 6.78 2.91 -8.19
CA SER A 22 7.89 3.83 -7.96
C SER A 22 7.36 5.25 -7.98
N LYS A 23 7.75 6.04 -7.00
CA LYS A 23 7.44 7.46 -6.93
C LYS A 23 8.73 8.24 -6.74
N GLU A 24 8.88 9.30 -7.52
CA GLU A 24 10.09 10.10 -7.49
C GLU A 24 10.17 10.99 -6.26
N VAL A 25 11.37 11.49 -5.98
CA VAL A 25 11.58 12.53 -4.97
C VAL A 25 10.61 13.68 -5.24
N GLY A 26 9.95 14.13 -4.19
CA GLY A 26 8.96 15.22 -4.31
C GLY A 26 7.53 14.74 -4.47
N TYR A 27 7.32 13.44 -4.62
CA TYR A 27 5.96 12.89 -4.76
C TYR A 27 5.08 13.25 -3.56
N GLN A 28 3.88 13.71 -3.87
CA GLN A 28 2.90 14.06 -2.85
C GLN A 28 1.50 13.87 -3.45
N MET A 29 0.63 13.23 -2.69
CA MET A 29 -0.74 12.98 -3.12
C MET A 29 -1.69 13.41 -2.01
N HIS A 30 -2.68 14.22 -2.38
CA HIS A 30 -3.71 14.66 -1.45
C HIS A 30 -4.59 13.50 -1.02
N GLU A 31 -5.44 13.73 -0.04
CA GLU A 31 -6.30 12.70 0.51
C GLU A 31 -7.12 12.00 -0.58
N HIS A 32 -7.06 10.68 -0.57
CA HIS A 32 -7.80 9.83 -1.50
C HIS A 32 -8.02 8.47 -0.83
N ALA A 33 -8.82 7.63 -1.47
CA ALA A 33 -9.09 6.29 -0.98
C ALA A 33 -9.18 5.35 -2.17
N HIS A 34 -8.97 4.06 -1.91
CA HIS A 34 -9.03 3.03 -2.95
C HIS A 34 -10.10 2.00 -2.60
N ALA A 35 -10.66 1.38 -3.63
CA ALA A 35 -11.70 0.36 -3.48
C ALA A 35 -11.10 -1.04 -3.29
N PHE A 36 -9.93 -1.14 -2.66
CA PHE A 36 -9.26 -2.41 -2.44
C PHE A 36 -8.42 -2.34 -1.16
N ASP A 37 -8.18 -3.50 -0.57
CA ASP A 37 -7.21 -3.61 0.53
C ASP A 37 -5.82 -3.58 -0.07
N ALA A 38 -4.91 -2.88 0.57
CA ALA A 38 -3.51 -2.80 0.16
C ALA A 38 -2.61 -3.34 1.27
N TYR A 39 -1.61 -4.12 0.87
CA TYR A 39 -0.56 -4.61 1.76
C TYR A 39 0.75 -4.43 1.02
N ALA A 40 1.64 -3.61 1.55
CA ALA A 40 2.83 -3.17 0.83
C ALA A 40 4.13 -3.44 1.59
N LEU A 41 5.20 -3.70 0.84
CA LEU A 41 6.57 -3.81 1.35
C LEU A 41 7.41 -2.74 0.68
N ILE A 42 8.07 -1.91 1.49
CA ILE A 42 8.98 -0.90 0.97
C ILE A 42 10.29 -1.58 0.58
N LEU A 43 10.69 -1.40 -0.68
CA LEU A 43 11.95 -1.96 -1.18
C LEU A 43 13.07 -0.94 -1.11
N GLN A 44 12.78 0.34 -1.35
CA GLN A 44 13.79 1.39 -1.39
C GLN A 44 13.15 2.72 -1.09
N GLY A 45 13.89 3.59 -0.40
CA GLY A 45 13.37 4.91 -0.01
C GLY A 45 12.42 4.82 1.17
N ASP A 46 11.50 5.76 1.23
CA ASP A 46 10.50 5.78 2.27
C ASP A 46 9.24 6.49 1.81
N ILE A 47 8.12 6.18 2.45
CA ILE A 47 6.84 6.82 2.18
C ILE A 47 6.18 7.18 3.51
N THR A 48 5.57 8.34 3.56
CA THR A 48 4.78 8.77 4.71
C THR A 48 3.30 8.70 4.35
N LEU A 49 2.54 7.99 5.15
CA LEU A 49 1.08 7.93 5.01
C LEU A 49 0.46 8.69 6.16
N THR A 50 -0.54 9.49 5.85
CA THR A 50 -1.29 10.24 6.87
C THR A 50 -2.73 9.74 6.86
N VAL A 51 -3.16 9.18 8.00
CA VAL A 51 -4.50 8.64 8.19
C VAL A 51 -5.08 9.29 9.44
N ASP A 52 -6.25 9.88 9.33
CA ASP A 52 -6.90 10.58 10.45
C ASP A 52 -5.96 11.59 11.13
N GLY A 53 -5.17 12.29 10.33
CA GLY A 53 -4.25 13.31 10.83
C GLY A 53 -2.97 12.76 11.45
N VAL A 54 -2.78 11.43 11.46
CA VAL A 54 -1.57 10.80 12.01
C VAL A 54 -0.65 10.39 10.89
N ALA A 55 0.55 10.94 10.86
CA ALA A 55 1.55 10.63 9.84
C ALA A 55 2.48 9.51 10.33
N THR A 56 2.68 8.51 9.49
CA THR A 56 3.59 7.39 9.78
C THR A 56 4.50 7.20 8.59
N THR A 57 5.80 7.12 8.82
CA THR A 57 6.79 6.92 7.76
C THR A 57 7.26 5.47 7.77
N TYR A 58 7.23 4.85 6.59
CA TYR A 58 7.64 3.46 6.37
C TYR A 58 8.89 3.45 5.51
N LYS A 59 9.90 2.70 5.95
CA LYS A 59 11.22 2.63 5.31
C LYS A 59 11.46 1.25 4.72
N ALA A 60 12.54 1.12 3.95
CA ALA A 60 12.90 -0.15 3.31
C ALA A 60 12.85 -1.31 4.33
N GLY A 61 12.22 -2.40 3.95
CA GLY A 61 12.02 -3.57 4.80
C GLY A 61 10.77 -3.53 5.66
N GLU A 62 10.13 -2.38 5.77
CA GLU A 62 8.90 -2.24 6.54
C GLU A 62 7.68 -2.41 5.65
N THR A 63 6.57 -2.75 6.27
CA THR A 63 5.31 -2.97 5.54
C THR A 63 4.24 -2.03 6.07
N PHE A 64 3.25 -1.76 5.22
CA PHE A 64 2.04 -1.08 5.68
C PHE A 64 0.82 -1.76 5.09
N ARG A 65 -0.32 -1.51 5.73
CA ARG A 65 -1.63 -1.99 5.27
C ARG A 65 -2.62 -0.85 5.28
N LEU A 66 -3.49 -0.84 4.28
CA LEU A 66 -4.62 0.07 4.22
C LEU A 66 -5.84 -0.74 3.82
N ALA A 67 -6.86 -0.71 4.66
CA ALA A 67 -8.13 -1.34 4.32
C ALA A 67 -8.80 -0.54 3.19
N ALA A 68 -9.64 -1.22 2.41
CA ALA A 68 -10.42 -0.57 1.35
C ALA A 68 -11.16 0.66 1.91
N TYR A 69 -11.21 1.71 1.11
CA TYR A 69 -11.92 2.96 1.41
C TYR A 69 -11.37 3.75 2.60
N THR A 70 -10.13 3.49 3.03
CA THR A 70 -9.49 4.29 4.07
C THR A 70 -8.93 5.56 3.45
N PRO A 71 -9.44 6.75 3.83
CA PRO A 71 -8.87 8.00 3.32
C PRO A 71 -7.45 8.19 3.85
N HIS A 72 -6.54 8.57 2.97
CA HIS A 72 -5.15 8.77 3.36
C HIS A 72 -4.44 9.72 2.41
N GLU A 73 -3.39 10.34 2.91
CA GLU A 73 -2.46 11.14 2.11
C GLU A 73 -1.15 10.40 2.00
N GLU A 74 -0.41 10.64 0.93
CA GLU A 74 0.89 10.01 0.70
C GLU A 74 1.94 11.05 0.40
N SER A 75 3.16 10.80 0.86
CA SER A 75 4.29 11.68 0.58
C SER A 75 5.58 10.87 0.54
N ALA A 76 6.41 11.12 -0.46
CA ALA A 76 7.76 10.56 -0.56
C ALA A 76 8.75 11.70 -0.89
N ILE A 77 8.51 12.86 -0.28
CA ILE A 77 9.23 14.10 -0.60
C ILE A 77 10.74 13.99 -0.49
N PRO A 78 11.32 13.46 0.62
CA PRO A 78 12.78 13.53 0.74
C PRO A 78 13.54 12.59 -0.17
N HIS A 79 13.04 11.37 -0.38
CA HIS A 79 13.85 10.32 -1.00
C HIS A 79 13.20 9.60 -2.16
N GLY A 80 11.90 9.80 -2.39
CA GLY A 80 11.16 8.94 -3.28
C GLY A 80 10.94 7.57 -2.65
N VAL A 81 10.28 6.67 -3.34
CA VAL A 81 9.98 5.34 -2.81
C VAL A 81 9.80 4.34 -3.95
N ASN A 82 10.23 3.11 -3.70
CA ASN A 82 9.89 1.96 -4.53
C ASN A 82 9.32 0.89 -3.62
N TYR A 83 8.14 0.38 -3.93
CA TYR A 83 7.51 -0.63 -3.11
C TYR A 83 6.68 -1.61 -3.94
N LEU A 84 6.49 -2.80 -3.36
CA LEU A 84 5.56 -3.80 -3.88
C LEU A 84 4.27 -3.65 -3.12
N VAL A 85 3.14 -3.71 -3.81
CA VAL A 85 1.85 -3.67 -3.15
C VAL A 85 0.95 -4.78 -3.68
N GLY A 86 0.42 -5.57 -2.75
CA GLY A 86 -0.66 -6.51 -3.03
C GLY A 86 -1.98 -5.79 -2.91
N ARG A 87 -2.87 -6.06 -3.85
CA ARG A 87 -4.21 -5.47 -3.88
C ARG A 87 -5.24 -6.58 -3.87
N ARG A 88 -6.26 -6.39 -3.04
CA ARG A 88 -7.34 -7.36 -2.93
C ARG A 88 -8.65 -6.59 -2.86
N ARG A 89 -9.46 -6.73 -3.91
CA ARG A 89 -10.75 -6.08 -3.93
C ARG A 89 -11.66 -6.75 -2.92
N GLU A 90 -12.52 -5.98 -2.35
CA GLU A 90 -13.51 -6.49 -1.44
C GLU A 90 -14.38 -7.49 -2.19
N SER A 91 -14.42 -8.70 -1.72
CA SER A 91 -15.12 -9.77 -2.43
C SER A 91 -16.60 -9.70 -2.26
N THR A 92 -17.04 -8.71 -1.64
CA THR A 92 -18.39 -8.55 -1.41
C THR A 92 -19.19 -8.43 -2.58
N LEU A 93 -18.76 -8.38 -3.33
CA LEU A 93 -19.53 -8.16 -4.26
C LEU A 93 -20.39 -8.96 -4.74
N PRO A 94 -20.72 -9.27 -4.67
CA PRO A 94 -21.39 -9.88 -5.23
C PRO A 94 -22.60 -9.78 -5.33
N THR A 95 -22.47 -9.51 -5.18
CA THR A 95 -23.10 -9.62 -5.24
C THR A 95 -24.07 -9.60 -5.54
N LEU A 96 -24.47 -9.43 -5.74
CA LEU A 96 -25.24 -9.41 -5.96
C LEU A 96 -26.04 -9.78 -6.39
N PRO A 97 -26.67 -9.72 -6.56
CA PRO A 97 -27.42 -9.90 -6.84
C PRO A 97 -27.99 -10.11 -7.19
N THR A 98 -28.11 -10.20 -7.13
CA THR A 98 -28.61 -10.40 -7.39
C THR A 98 -29.24 -10.55 -7.63
#